data_d235659b07f941a32874835698f8c97f
#
_entry.id   d235659b07f941a32874835698f8c97f
#
_cell.length_a   1.000
_cell.length_b   1.000
_cell.length_c   1.000
_cell.angle_alpha   90.00
_cell.angle_beta   90.00
_cell.angle_gamma   90.00
#
_symmetry.space_group_name_H-M   'P 1'
#
loop_
_entity.id
_entity.type
_entity.pdbx_description
1 polymer ?
#
loop_
_entity_poly.entity_id
_entity_poly.type
_entity_poly.pdbx_seq_one_letter_code
_entity_poly.pdbx_strand_id
1 'polypeptide(L)'
;MARMTGGEALVQSLYREGVRVIFGLPGVQLYGVMAALRDEPRIRFIATRHEQATSFMADGYARAGGEGDFGTAFVVPGPGLLNAASGLSTAYSASSPVFMISGQIPKAQIGKDIGLLHEVNDQLDCVRPVTKWQKRVPEIREVPAGAV
;
A
#
# COMPACT_ATOMS: atom_id res chain seq x y z
N MET A 1 10.47 2.19 -25.59
CA MET A 1 9.61 1.97 -24.40
C MET A 1 9.07 3.32 -23.96
N ALA A 2 7.77 3.44 -23.69
CA ALA A 2 7.21 4.66 -23.14
C ALA A 2 7.82 4.91 -21.75
N ARG A 3 8.24 6.15 -21.49
CA ARG A 3 8.71 6.56 -20.15
C ARG A 3 7.48 6.70 -19.27
N MET A 4 7.49 6.04 -18.09
CA MET A 4 6.43 6.18 -17.11
C MET A 4 7.02 6.46 -15.71
N THR A 5 6.26 7.08 -14.87
CA THR A 5 6.62 7.32 -13.46
C THR A 5 6.44 6.04 -12.65
N GLY A 6 7.03 6.00 -11.45
CA GLY A 6 6.80 4.89 -10.52
C GLY A 6 5.33 4.73 -10.11
N GLY A 7 4.60 5.86 -9.99
CA GLY A 7 3.17 5.85 -9.72
C GLY A 7 2.36 5.20 -10.84
N GLU A 8 2.64 5.58 -12.10
CA GLU A 8 1.99 4.97 -13.27
C GLU A 8 2.30 3.48 -13.38
N ALA A 9 3.57 3.09 -13.16
CA ALA A 9 3.98 1.69 -13.19
C ALA A 9 3.22 0.87 -12.13
N LEU A 10 3.09 1.40 -10.90
CA LEU A 10 2.35 0.74 -9.82
C LEU A 10 0.87 0.61 -10.17
N VAL A 11 0.22 1.69 -10.56
CA VAL A 11 -1.22 1.70 -10.87
C VAL A 11 -1.55 0.74 -12.01
N GLN A 12 -0.75 0.74 -13.07
CA GLN A 12 -0.94 -0.20 -14.18
C GLN A 12 -0.73 -1.66 -13.76
N SER A 13 0.27 -1.93 -12.90
CA SER A 13 0.50 -3.28 -12.38
C SER A 13 -0.69 -3.75 -11.54
N LEU A 14 -1.16 -2.94 -10.60
CA LEU A 14 -2.33 -3.23 -9.78
C LEU A 14 -3.58 -3.51 -10.63
N TYR A 15 -3.81 -2.70 -11.67
CA TYR A 15 -4.92 -2.93 -12.58
C TYR A 15 -4.83 -4.30 -13.29
N ARG A 16 -3.63 -4.68 -13.73
CA ARG A 16 -3.37 -5.98 -14.39
C ARG A 16 -3.59 -7.15 -13.44
N GLU A 17 -3.23 -6.99 -12.16
CA GLU A 17 -3.47 -7.98 -11.11
C GLU A 17 -4.92 -8.01 -10.61
N GLY A 18 -5.83 -7.31 -11.26
CA GLY A 18 -7.24 -7.37 -10.93
C GLY A 18 -7.73 -6.34 -9.93
N VAL A 19 -6.88 -5.45 -9.41
CA VAL A 19 -7.32 -4.41 -8.47
C VAL A 19 -8.31 -3.46 -9.15
N ARG A 20 -9.47 -3.26 -8.52
CA ARG A 20 -10.52 -2.34 -8.96
C ARG A 20 -10.92 -1.33 -7.89
N VAL A 21 -10.58 -1.62 -6.64
CA VAL A 21 -10.86 -0.75 -5.50
C VAL A 21 -9.62 -0.67 -4.62
N ILE A 22 -9.29 0.54 -4.20
CA ILE A 22 -8.22 0.81 -3.23
C ILE A 22 -8.81 1.63 -2.09
N PHE A 23 -8.59 1.17 -0.87
CA PHE A 23 -8.94 1.90 0.35
C PHE A 23 -7.69 2.62 0.86
N GLY A 24 -7.74 3.94 1.08
CA GLY A 24 -6.52 4.64 1.44
C GLY A 24 -6.73 5.94 2.19
N LEU A 25 -5.66 6.38 2.85
CA LEU A 25 -5.54 7.73 3.37
C LEU A 25 -4.35 8.41 2.68
N PRO A 26 -4.62 9.35 1.74
CA PRO A 26 -3.55 9.97 0.97
C PRO A 26 -2.69 10.89 1.83
N GLY A 27 -1.42 10.98 1.49
CA GLY A 27 -0.46 11.90 2.09
C GLY A 27 0.74 12.11 1.18
N VAL A 28 1.70 12.89 1.63
CA VAL A 28 2.81 13.42 0.81
C VAL A 28 3.56 12.31 0.04
N GLN A 29 3.85 11.20 0.71
CA GLN A 29 4.61 10.10 0.12
C GLN A 29 3.82 9.28 -0.92
N LEU A 30 2.51 9.55 -1.05
CA LEU A 30 1.63 8.89 -2.01
C LEU A 30 1.22 9.80 -3.19
N TYR A 31 1.61 11.08 -3.22
CA TYR A 31 1.14 12.02 -4.25
C TYR A 31 1.42 11.55 -5.67
N GLY A 32 2.57 10.93 -5.94
CA GLY A 32 2.88 10.41 -7.27
C GLY A 32 1.94 9.29 -7.72
N VAL A 33 1.53 8.44 -6.80
CA VAL A 33 0.56 7.36 -7.05
C VAL A 33 -0.86 7.92 -7.15
N MET A 34 -1.22 8.92 -6.33
CA MET A 34 -2.52 9.57 -6.41
C MET A 34 -2.72 10.31 -7.74
N ALA A 35 -1.65 10.93 -8.28
CA ALA A 35 -1.69 11.52 -9.61
C ALA A 35 -1.97 10.47 -10.70
N ALA A 36 -1.31 9.32 -10.64
CA ALA A 36 -1.55 8.23 -11.58
C ALA A 36 -2.95 7.60 -11.43
N LEU A 37 -3.48 7.48 -10.21
CA LEU A 37 -4.85 6.99 -9.96
C LEU A 37 -5.93 7.95 -10.50
N ARG A 38 -5.71 9.26 -10.46
CA ARG A 38 -6.63 10.23 -11.07
C ARG A 38 -6.82 9.95 -12.56
N ASP A 39 -5.77 9.52 -13.23
CA ASP A 39 -5.75 9.28 -14.67
C ASP A 39 -6.10 7.81 -15.02
N GLU A 40 -6.43 6.97 -14.02
CA GLU A 40 -6.84 5.57 -14.17
C GLU A 40 -8.26 5.34 -13.58
N PRO A 41 -9.31 5.72 -14.32
CA PRO A 41 -10.69 5.69 -13.80
C PRO A 41 -11.24 4.27 -13.55
N ARG A 42 -10.54 3.22 -13.99
CA ARG A 42 -10.93 1.82 -13.79
C ARG A 42 -10.61 1.31 -12.40
N ILE A 43 -9.78 2.04 -11.62
CA ILE A 43 -9.53 1.78 -10.22
C ILE A 43 -10.20 2.86 -9.37
N ARG A 44 -11.16 2.46 -8.55
CA ARG A 44 -11.84 3.36 -7.62
C ARG A 44 -11.00 3.53 -6.35
N PHE A 45 -10.63 4.77 -6.04
CA PHE A 45 -10.00 5.10 -4.75
C PHE A 45 -11.06 5.54 -3.74
N ILE A 46 -11.09 4.89 -2.57
CA ILE A 46 -11.99 5.22 -1.46
C ILE A 46 -11.14 5.78 -0.32
N ALA A 47 -11.27 7.08 -0.10
CA ALA A 47 -10.56 7.77 0.97
C ALA A 47 -11.18 7.47 2.34
N THR A 48 -10.34 7.20 3.32
CA THR A 48 -10.74 7.02 4.72
C THR A 48 -10.38 8.24 5.57
N ARG A 49 -10.77 8.24 6.84
CA ARG A 49 -10.46 9.30 7.81
C ARG A 49 -9.40 8.86 8.83
N HIS A 50 -9.03 7.58 8.80
CA HIS A 50 -8.00 6.99 9.64
C HIS A 50 -7.46 5.74 8.94
N GLU A 51 -6.17 5.45 9.04
CA GLU A 51 -5.52 4.36 8.32
C GLU A 51 -5.99 2.97 8.78
N GLN A 52 -6.38 2.84 10.03
CA GLN A 52 -7.02 1.61 10.53
C GLN A 52 -8.23 1.23 9.66
N ALA A 53 -9.04 2.20 9.26
CA ALA A 53 -10.17 1.93 8.40
C ALA A 53 -9.77 1.39 7.02
N THR A 54 -8.59 1.76 6.48
CA THR A 54 -8.13 1.26 5.18
C THR A 54 -7.97 -0.26 5.20
N SER A 55 -7.29 -0.77 6.22
CA SER A 55 -7.00 -2.19 6.35
C SER A 55 -8.25 -3.02 6.70
N PHE A 56 -9.15 -2.52 7.57
CA PHE A 56 -10.40 -3.20 7.85
C PHE A 56 -11.36 -3.20 6.64
N MET A 57 -11.41 -2.12 5.87
CA MET A 57 -12.21 -2.09 4.64
C MET A 57 -11.65 -3.03 3.58
N ALA A 58 -10.32 -3.10 3.44
CA ALA A 58 -9.66 -4.07 2.55
C ALA A 58 -9.94 -5.52 2.99
N ASP A 59 -9.88 -5.82 4.29
CA ASP A 59 -10.24 -7.12 4.84
C ASP A 59 -11.70 -7.49 4.55
N GLY A 60 -12.63 -6.56 4.82
CA GLY A 60 -14.05 -6.75 4.54
C GLY A 60 -14.33 -6.96 3.05
N TYR A 61 -13.65 -6.22 2.18
CA TYR A 61 -13.76 -6.36 0.73
C TYR A 61 -13.28 -7.75 0.26
N ALA A 62 -12.11 -8.19 0.76
CA ALA A 62 -11.57 -9.52 0.44
C ALA A 62 -12.51 -10.65 0.87
N ARG A 63 -13.12 -10.54 2.06
CA ARG A 63 -14.07 -11.54 2.56
C ARG A 63 -15.39 -11.55 1.81
N ALA A 64 -15.85 -10.42 1.29
CA ALA A 64 -17.10 -10.29 0.55
C ALA A 64 -16.93 -10.63 -0.94
N GLY A 65 -15.72 -10.68 -1.43
CA GLY A 65 -15.37 -10.99 -2.82
C GLY A 65 -15.50 -12.47 -3.17
N GLY A 66 -15.23 -12.77 -4.44
CA GLY A 66 -15.17 -14.13 -4.97
C GLY A 66 -13.78 -14.77 -4.78
N GLU A 67 -13.64 -15.99 -5.28
CA GLU A 67 -12.36 -16.69 -5.30
C GLU A 67 -11.34 -15.90 -6.13
N GLY A 68 -10.19 -15.64 -5.55
CA GLY A 68 -9.11 -14.85 -6.15
C GLY A 68 -9.19 -13.34 -5.91
N ASP A 69 -10.29 -12.82 -5.34
CA ASP A 69 -10.38 -11.41 -4.96
C ASP A 69 -9.53 -11.12 -3.73
N PHE A 70 -8.91 -9.96 -3.70
CA PHE A 70 -8.15 -9.47 -2.55
C PHE A 70 -8.40 -7.99 -2.28
N GLY A 71 -8.28 -7.60 -1.02
CA GLY A 71 -8.41 -6.20 -0.62
C GLY A 71 -7.11 -5.43 -0.78
N THR A 72 -7.16 -4.22 -1.32
CA THR A 72 -5.98 -3.37 -1.48
C THR A 72 -6.10 -2.12 -0.64
N ALA A 73 -5.07 -1.83 0.15
CA ALA A 73 -5.01 -0.66 1.00
C ALA A 73 -3.73 0.16 0.79
N PHE A 74 -3.85 1.50 0.84
CA PHE A 74 -2.76 2.45 0.70
C PHE A 74 -2.65 3.34 1.93
N VAL A 75 -1.43 3.45 2.48
CA VAL A 75 -1.15 4.30 3.63
C VAL A 75 0.19 5.03 3.48
N VAL A 76 0.36 6.14 4.17
CA VAL A 76 1.66 6.79 4.35
C VAL A 76 2.56 5.92 5.24
N PRO A 77 3.90 6.11 5.19
CA PRO A 77 4.82 5.33 6.03
C PRO A 77 4.69 5.67 7.52
N GLY A 78 5.46 4.97 8.34
CA GLY A 78 5.55 5.20 9.77
C GLY A 78 4.19 5.10 10.47
N PRO A 79 3.69 6.20 11.06
CA PRO A 79 2.42 6.19 11.80
C PRO A 79 1.24 5.66 10.97
N GLY A 80 1.20 5.95 9.66
CA GLY A 80 0.12 5.46 8.80
C GLY A 80 0.10 3.95 8.67
N LEU A 81 1.26 3.33 8.44
CA LEU A 81 1.37 1.87 8.41
C LEU A 81 1.08 1.26 9.79
N LEU A 82 1.57 1.87 10.88
CA LEU A 82 1.34 1.39 12.24
C LEU A 82 -0.15 1.48 12.62
N ASN A 83 -0.84 2.56 12.26
CA ASN A 83 -2.28 2.66 12.45
C ASN A 83 -3.05 1.58 11.67
N ALA A 84 -2.61 1.22 10.47
CA ALA A 84 -3.22 0.17 9.67
C ALA A 84 -2.90 -1.26 10.16
N ALA A 85 -1.89 -1.44 11.01
CA ALA A 85 -1.45 -2.75 11.48
C ALA A 85 -2.55 -3.53 12.22
N SER A 86 -3.49 -2.85 12.88
CA SER A 86 -4.61 -3.51 13.57
C SER A 86 -5.51 -4.29 12.60
N GLY A 87 -5.88 -3.70 11.47
CA GLY A 87 -6.67 -4.41 10.45
C GLY A 87 -5.85 -5.48 9.71
N LEU A 88 -4.54 -5.25 9.49
CA LEU A 88 -3.66 -6.29 8.96
C LEU A 88 -3.58 -7.49 9.89
N SER A 89 -3.48 -7.28 11.22
CA SER A 89 -3.50 -8.35 12.21
C SER A 89 -4.79 -9.16 12.16
N THR A 90 -5.93 -8.50 11.97
CA THR A 90 -7.24 -9.16 11.80
C THR A 90 -7.29 -9.99 10.51
N ALA A 91 -6.87 -9.40 9.39
CA ALA A 91 -6.79 -10.09 8.10
C ALA A 91 -5.85 -11.30 8.16
N TYR A 92 -4.68 -11.16 8.81
CA TYR A 92 -3.72 -12.23 9.01
C TYR A 92 -4.33 -13.39 9.80
N SER A 93 -4.97 -13.11 10.94
CA SER A 93 -5.62 -14.13 11.78
C SER A 93 -6.77 -14.85 11.05
N ALA A 94 -7.47 -14.14 10.18
CA ALA A 94 -8.59 -14.68 9.40
C ALA A 94 -8.16 -15.31 8.07
N SER A 95 -6.86 -15.24 7.73
CA SER A 95 -6.34 -15.66 6.42
C SER A 95 -7.01 -14.92 5.24
N SER A 96 -7.46 -13.68 5.46
CA SER A 96 -8.02 -12.85 4.40
C SER A 96 -6.91 -12.31 3.50
N PRO A 97 -7.05 -12.37 2.17
CA PRO A 97 -6.05 -11.85 1.25
C PRO A 97 -6.10 -10.31 1.18
N VAL A 98 -5.21 -9.66 1.92
CA VAL A 98 -5.07 -8.20 1.92
C VAL A 98 -3.68 -7.81 1.42
N PHE A 99 -3.63 -6.92 0.43
CA PHE A 99 -2.41 -6.33 -0.10
C PHE A 99 -2.29 -4.89 0.40
N MET A 100 -1.32 -4.66 1.29
CA MET A 100 -1.04 -3.34 1.87
C MET A 100 0.15 -2.70 1.17
N ILE A 101 -0.04 -1.49 0.67
CA ILE A 101 1.01 -0.66 0.09
C ILE A 101 1.24 0.54 1.01
N SER A 102 2.45 0.64 1.52
CA SER A 102 2.90 1.80 2.29
C SER A 102 3.85 2.65 1.47
N GLY A 103 3.72 3.97 1.57
CA GLY A 103 4.76 4.88 1.13
C GLY A 103 6.06 4.68 1.90
N GLN A 104 7.08 5.45 1.55
CA GLN A 104 8.36 5.48 2.26
C GLN A 104 8.92 6.91 2.26
N ILE A 105 9.73 7.24 3.24
CA ILE A 105 10.57 8.44 3.22
C ILE A 105 11.54 8.38 2.04
N PRO A 106 12.15 9.51 1.62
CA PRO A 106 13.08 9.51 0.49
C PRO A 106 14.18 8.46 0.64
N LYS A 107 14.42 7.66 -0.40
CA LYS A 107 15.36 6.54 -0.41
C LYS A 107 16.74 6.88 0.18
N ALA A 108 17.27 8.06 -0.15
CA ALA A 108 18.59 8.50 0.34
C ALA A 108 18.62 8.81 1.84
N GLN A 109 17.47 8.84 2.51
CA GLN A 109 17.36 9.17 3.94
C GLN A 109 17.03 7.95 4.81
N ILE A 110 16.65 6.83 4.20
CA ILE A 110 16.33 5.60 4.94
C ILE A 110 17.53 5.15 5.77
N GLY A 111 17.29 4.93 7.06
CA GLY A 111 18.30 4.48 8.02
C GLY A 111 19.25 5.57 8.52
N LYS A 112 18.96 6.85 8.30
CA LYS A 112 19.79 7.95 8.82
C LYS A 112 19.35 8.49 10.17
N ASP A 113 18.14 8.17 10.62
CA ASP A 113 17.55 8.59 11.91
C ASP A 113 17.69 10.11 12.14
N ILE A 114 17.23 10.90 11.19
CA ILE A 114 17.34 12.37 11.22
C ILE A 114 16.02 13.07 11.54
N GLY A 115 14.99 12.31 11.93
CA GLY A 115 13.69 12.86 12.35
C GLY A 115 12.82 13.34 11.20
N LEU A 116 12.85 12.68 10.05
CA LEU A 116 11.97 13.00 8.94
C LEU A 116 10.51 12.70 9.27
N LEU A 117 9.61 13.47 8.68
CA LEU A 117 8.18 13.19 8.75
C LEU A 117 7.88 11.75 8.32
N HIS A 118 7.23 10.98 9.18
CA HIS A 118 6.90 9.57 8.99
C HIS A 118 8.10 8.61 9.03
N GLU A 119 9.26 9.04 9.51
CA GLU A 119 10.41 8.16 9.67
C GLU A 119 10.16 7.15 10.79
N VAL A 120 10.48 5.89 10.51
CA VAL A 120 10.65 4.80 11.48
C VAL A 120 11.85 3.98 11.04
N ASN A 121 12.57 3.34 11.98
CA ASN A 121 13.83 2.65 11.69
C ASN A 121 13.64 1.55 10.64
N ASP A 122 12.70 0.64 10.85
CA ASP A 122 12.32 -0.35 9.84
C ASP A 122 10.81 -0.61 9.86
N GLN A 123 10.09 -0.06 8.89
CA GLN A 123 8.65 -0.25 8.82
C GLN A 123 8.23 -1.67 8.41
N LEU A 124 9.10 -2.45 7.76
CA LEU A 124 8.81 -3.86 7.48
C LEU A 124 8.83 -4.66 8.77
N ASP A 125 9.82 -4.44 9.63
CA ASP A 125 9.89 -5.10 10.93
C ASP A 125 8.69 -4.80 11.83
N CYS A 126 8.13 -3.58 11.74
CA CYS A 126 6.93 -3.21 12.50
C CYS A 126 5.70 -4.07 12.17
N VAL A 127 5.59 -4.58 10.96
CA VAL A 127 4.43 -5.37 10.51
C VAL A 127 4.76 -6.84 10.23
N ARG A 128 6.01 -7.26 10.43
CA ARG A 128 6.44 -8.65 10.23
C ARG A 128 5.56 -9.68 10.95
N PRO A 129 5.15 -9.48 12.21
CA PRO A 129 4.34 -10.46 12.93
C PRO A 129 2.93 -10.64 12.38
N VAL A 130 2.45 -9.69 11.58
CA VAL A 130 1.06 -9.65 11.08
C VAL A 130 0.98 -9.67 9.55
N THR A 131 2.06 -10.09 8.89
CA THR A 131 2.11 -10.21 7.43
C THR A 131 2.76 -11.54 7.02
N LYS A 132 2.26 -12.13 5.96
CA LYS A 132 2.76 -13.36 5.39
C LYS A 132 4.00 -13.13 4.52
N TRP A 133 4.07 -11.99 3.88
CA TRP A 133 5.14 -11.58 2.98
C TRP A 133 5.31 -10.07 2.99
N GLN A 134 6.52 -9.62 2.78
CA GLN A 134 6.88 -8.20 2.75
C GLN A 134 8.00 -7.95 1.74
N LYS A 135 7.95 -6.79 1.10
CA LYS A 135 9.03 -6.35 0.21
C LYS A 135 9.19 -4.84 0.23
N ARG A 136 10.43 -4.37 0.35
CA ARG A 136 10.79 -3.00 0.03
C ARG A 136 11.18 -2.91 -1.44
N VAL A 137 10.62 -1.94 -2.16
CA VAL A 137 10.87 -1.72 -3.59
C VAL A 137 11.70 -0.45 -3.76
N PRO A 138 13.04 -0.53 -3.77
CA PRO A 138 13.91 0.64 -3.79
C PRO A 138 14.07 1.28 -5.17
N GLU A 139 13.72 0.58 -6.25
CA GLU A 139 13.91 1.04 -7.62
C GLU A 139 12.60 0.99 -8.43
N ILE A 140 12.37 2.01 -9.26
CA ILE A 140 11.15 2.10 -10.09
C ILE A 140 10.98 0.86 -10.98
N ARG A 141 12.07 0.32 -11.52
CA ARG A 141 12.03 -0.88 -12.37
C ARG A 141 11.55 -2.15 -11.66
N GLU A 142 11.58 -2.16 -10.32
CA GLU A 142 11.15 -3.28 -9.49
C GLU A 142 9.67 -3.19 -9.11
N VAL A 143 9.03 -2.03 -9.35
CA VAL A 143 7.63 -1.80 -8.97
C VAL A 143 6.68 -2.84 -9.57
N PRO A 144 6.76 -3.21 -10.86
CA PRO A 144 5.87 -4.25 -11.40
C PRO A 144 6.01 -5.58 -10.69
N ALA A 145 7.26 -6.01 -10.39
CA ALA A 145 7.53 -7.28 -9.69
C ALA A 145 7.23 -7.21 -8.17
N GLY A 146 7.02 -6.03 -7.64
CA GLY A 146 6.60 -5.82 -6.25
C GLY A 146 5.07 -5.75 -6.08
N ALA A 147 4.34 -5.67 -7.18
CA ALA A 147 2.88 -5.62 -7.20
C ALA A 147 2.24 -6.96 -7.62
N VAL A 148 3.06 -7.97 -7.87
CA VAL A 148 2.67 -9.33 -8.27
C VAL A 148 2.89 -10.32 -7.13
#